data_9cb5ae3577eba52a722c2d59577e51b2
#
_entry.id   9cb5ae3577eba52a722c2d59577e51b2
#
_cell.length_a   1.000
_cell.length_b   1.000
_cell.length_c   1.000
_cell.angle_alpha   90.00
_cell.angle_beta   90.00
_cell.angle_gamma   90.00
#
_symmetry.space_group_name_H-M   'P 1'
#
loop_
_entity.id
_entity.type
_entity.pdbx_description
1 polymer ?
#
loop_
_entity_poly.entity_id
_entity_poly.type
_entity_poly.pdbx_seq_one_letter_code
_entity_poly.pdbx_strand_id
1 'polypeptide(L)'
;MVCLRRVYFDCQRCAAGDYVADLRLGVQSGQTCQARRLLCLAGTSWSFAASSVHLREFCGLQVAAGTIRNVCHAEAAQVERWQSNALEASAEYRKTSGEIEFFTDGTFVNTMDGWKEMRIGVFSKRKLGESATPDQWSQRTLPPIEARHVFAAIESADAFAARWPLVASRLGIRGSRRIDVVADGARWIWDRVSTYWPAAEGALDIYHALEHVAATAKALHGDGTPETKRWNDRARDALLADGYPGIERLIAETQPIAVRAGQRTSLSELEVYFRPHQARRLAYAERLAEGRVIGSGQVEGACKHWIGRRLKQTGARWQIDRANRMAGLCALKYADQWQTYWSTAA
;
A
#
# COMPACT_ATOMS: atom_id res chain seq x y z
N MET A 1 8.18 35.08 18.09
CA MET A 1 6.71 35.11 18.20
C MET A 1 6.27 36.41 17.56
N VAL A 2 5.42 36.35 16.51
CA VAL A 2 4.88 37.53 15.84
C VAL A 2 3.48 37.77 16.42
N CYS A 3 3.26 38.96 16.99
CA CYS A 3 1.96 39.33 17.51
C CYS A 3 1.19 40.06 16.38
N LEU A 4 0.12 39.47 15.90
CA LEU A 4 -0.76 40.09 14.89
C LEU A 4 -1.98 40.71 15.58
N ARG A 5 -2.17 42.00 15.41
CA ARG A 5 -3.44 42.63 15.71
C ARG A 5 -4.40 42.34 14.58
N ARG A 6 -5.54 41.73 14.91
CA ARG A 6 -6.58 41.37 13.94
C ARG A 6 -7.84 42.20 14.19
N VAL A 7 -8.40 42.72 13.12
CA VAL A 7 -9.72 43.43 13.18
C VAL A 7 -10.77 42.40 12.73
N TYR A 8 -11.79 42.25 13.55
CA TYR A 8 -12.98 41.47 13.25
C TYR A 8 -13.97 42.32 12.46
N PHE A 9 -14.48 41.77 11.38
CA PHE A 9 -15.52 42.38 10.56
C PHE A 9 -16.75 41.49 10.59
N ASP A 10 -17.90 42.10 10.84
CA ASP A 10 -19.19 41.44 10.75
C ASP A 10 -20.05 42.05 9.64
N CYS A 11 -20.81 41.19 8.99
CA CYS A 11 -21.74 41.63 7.95
C CYS A 11 -23.05 42.05 8.59
N GLN A 12 -23.43 43.32 8.42
CA GLN A 12 -24.68 43.86 8.96
C GLN A 12 -25.95 43.24 8.34
N ARG A 13 -25.81 42.51 7.20
CA ARG A 13 -26.96 41.86 6.54
C ARG A 13 -27.19 40.43 6.99
N CYS A 14 -26.13 39.64 7.29
CA CYS A 14 -26.24 38.23 7.60
C CYS A 14 -25.61 37.82 8.93
N ALA A 15 -25.11 38.80 9.69
CA ALA A 15 -24.41 38.60 10.95
C ALA A 15 -23.19 37.61 10.89
N ALA A 16 -22.76 37.24 9.70
CA ALA A 16 -21.52 36.47 9.54
C ALA A 16 -20.33 37.41 9.72
N GLY A 17 -19.36 36.99 10.49
CA GLY A 17 -18.16 37.79 10.74
C GLY A 17 -16.90 36.94 10.59
N ASP A 18 -15.81 37.63 10.25
CA ASP A 18 -14.49 36.97 10.12
C ASP A 18 -13.35 38.00 10.32
N TYR A 19 -12.15 37.45 10.47
CA TYR A 19 -10.90 38.23 10.47
C TYR A 19 -10.32 38.24 9.05
N VAL A 20 -10.43 39.34 8.34
CA VAL A 20 -9.92 39.48 6.96
C VAL A 20 -8.42 39.14 6.85
N ALA A 21 -7.65 39.45 7.89
CA ALA A 21 -6.25 39.07 7.94
C ALA A 21 -6.07 37.53 7.96
N ASP A 22 -6.94 36.79 8.65
CA ASP A 22 -6.90 35.34 8.71
C ASP A 22 -7.22 34.72 7.35
N LEU A 23 -8.21 35.24 6.63
CA LEU A 23 -8.53 34.80 5.27
C LEU A 23 -7.37 35.02 4.31
N ARG A 24 -6.73 36.20 4.37
CA ARG A 24 -5.56 36.52 3.51
C ARG A 24 -4.31 35.69 3.83
N LEU A 25 -4.12 35.29 5.09
CA LEU A 25 -2.99 34.48 5.55
C LEU A 25 -3.29 32.99 5.55
N GLY A 26 -4.48 32.57 5.09
CA GLY A 26 -4.91 31.18 5.13
C GLY A 26 -4.95 30.61 6.55
N VAL A 27 -5.31 31.45 7.55
CA VAL A 27 -5.38 31.03 8.96
C VAL A 27 -6.66 30.23 9.19
N GLN A 28 -6.51 28.98 9.60
CA GLN A 28 -7.62 28.12 10.01
C GLN A 28 -7.38 27.66 11.45
N SER A 29 -8.39 27.84 12.31
CA SER A 29 -8.28 27.48 13.74
C SER A 29 -7.05 28.12 14.43
N GLY A 30 -6.70 29.36 14.06
CA GLY A 30 -5.58 30.10 14.60
C GLY A 30 -4.20 29.68 14.07
N GLN A 31 -4.13 28.94 12.97
CA GLN A 31 -2.89 28.45 12.38
C GLN A 31 -2.82 28.79 10.89
N THR A 32 -1.68 29.29 10.45
CA THR A 32 -1.42 29.51 9.01
C THR A 32 -1.27 28.18 8.28
N CYS A 33 -1.45 28.17 6.96
CA CYS A 33 -1.22 27.00 6.12
C CYS A 33 0.20 26.41 6.35
N GLN A 34 1.22 27.25 6.42
CA GLN A 34 2.59 26.79 6.66
C GLN A 34 2.78 26.16 8.06
N ALA A 35 2.12 26.71 9.10
CA ALA A 35 2.13 26.09 10.42
C ALA A 35 1.47 24.71 10.39
N ARG A 36 0.27 24.59 9.80
CA ARG A 36 -0.41 23.29 9.65
C ARG A 36 0.45 22.29 8.89
N ARG A 37 1.06 22.72 7.76
CA ARG A 37 1.98 21.88 6.97
C ARG A 37 3.15 21.34 7.79
N LEU A 38 3.81 22.20 8.59
CA LEU A 38 4.93 21.82 9.44
C LEU A 38 4.50 20.83 10.54
N LEU A 39 3.37 21.11 11.21
CA LEU A 39 2.82 20.20 12.22
C LEU A 39 2.43 18.84 11.63
N CYS A 40 1.83 18.81 10.45
CA CYS A 40 1.50 17.58 9.74
C CYS A 40 2.75 16.83 9.28
N LEU A 41 3.80 17.53 8.82
CA LEU A 41 5.07 16.90 8.44
C LEU A 41 5.71 16.21 9.65
N ALA A 42 5.75 16.88 10.79
CA ALA A 42 6.24 16.29 12.04
C ALA A 42 5.37 15.11 12.48
N GLY A 43 4.04 15.30 12.53
CA GLY A 43 3.10 14.28 13.00
C GLY A 43 2.98 13.06 12.10
N THR A 44 3.31 13.16 10.82
CA THR A 44 3.40 12.01 9.89
C THR A 44 4.74 11.29 9.94
N SER A 45 5.78 11.93 10.50
CA SER A 45 7.13 11.37 10.58
C SER A 45 7.42 10.71 11.93
N TRP A 46 6.87 11.27 13.02
CA TRP A 46 7.13 10.81 14.39
C TRP A 46 5.83 10.63 15.19
N SER A 47 5.93 10.07 16.40
CA SER A 47 4.83 10.12 17.35
C SER A 47 4.50 11.57 17.69
N PHE A 48 3.27 11.87 18.10
CA PHE A 48 2.89 13.24 18.43
C PHE A 48 3.72 13.83 19.59
N ALA A 49 4.11 12.98 20.56
CA ALA A 49 5.00 13.39 21.64
C ALA A 49 6.42 13.72 21.12
N ALA A 50 7.00 12.85 20.30
CA ALA A 50 8.30 13.11 19.69
C ALA A 50 8.26 14.33 18.76
N SER A 51 7.17 14.51 18.00
CA SER A 51 6.96 15.70 17.15
C SER A 51 7.01 17.00 17.97
N SER A 52 6.39 17.03 19.16
CA SER A 52 6.43 18.18 20.07
C SER A 52 7.87 18.53 20.51
N VAL A 53 8.64 17.49 20.84
CA VAL A 53 10.06 17.66 21.21
C VAL A 53 10.87 18.15 20.02
N HIS A 54 10.77 17.50 18.88
CA HIS A 54 11.56 17.85 17.69
C HIS A 54 11.23 19.25 17.15
N LEU A 55 9.97 19.66 17.17
CA LEU A 55 9.60 21.03 16.78
C LEU A 55 10.19 22.08 17.71
N ARG A 56 10.28 21.79 18.99
CA ARG A 56 10.95 22.69 19.95
C ARG A 56 12.45 22.76 19.68
N GLU A 57 13.13 21.61 19.54
CA GLU A 57 14.58 21.55 19.38
C GLU A 57 15.06 22.10 18.02
N PHE A 58 14.36 21.77 16.92
CA PHE A 58 14.79 22.17 15.57
C PHE A 58 14.24 23.52 15.11
N CYS A 59 13.06 23.89 15.59
CA CYS A 59 12.33 25.07 15.07
C CYS A 59 12.06 26.11 16.15
N GLY A 60 12.37 25.86 17.41
CA GLY A 60 12.02 26.74 18.54
C GLY A 60 10.49 26.83 18.79
N LEU A 61 9.70 25.93 18.23
CA LEU A 61 8.25 25.94 18.31
C LEU A 61 7.73 25.10 19.48
N GLN A 62 7.14 25.78 20.47
CA GLN A 62 6.49 25.10 21.60
C GLN A 62 5.03 24.77 21.24
N VAL A 63 4.79 23.54 20.83
CA VAL A 63 3.46 23.03 20.46
C VAL A 63 3.18 21.71 21.18
N ALA A 64 2.07 21.65 21.90
CA ALA A 64 1.69 20.44 22.62
C ALA A 64 1.37 19.28 21.67
N ALA A 65 1.71 18.05 22.07
CA ALA A 65 1.43 16.84 21.29
C ALA A 65 -0.06 16.69 20.92
N GLY A 66 -0.96 17.08 21.83
CA GLY A 66 -2.41 17.13 21.58
C GLY A 66 -2.82 18.07 20.45
N THR A 67 -2.18 19.25 20.36
CA THR A 67 -2.41 20.21 19.27
C THR A 67 -1.94 19.63 17.94
N ILE A 68 -0.74 19.06 17.87
CA ILE A 68 -0.21 18.40 16.66
C ILE A 68 -1.16 17.31 16.20
N ARG A 69 -1.61 16.45 17.12
CA ARG A 69 -2.57 15.39 16.83
C ARG A 69 -3.87 15.95 16.23
N ASN A 70 -4.45 16.97 16.85
CA ASN A 70 -5.71 17.54 16.40
C ASN A 70 -5.58 18.16 15.01
N VAL A 71 -4.48 18.87 14.74
CA VAL A 71 -4.18 19.44 13.40
C VAL A 71 -4.04 18.33 12.38
N CYS A 72 -3.27 17.27 12.65
CA CYS A 72 -3.12 16.13 11.74
C CYS A 72 -4.47 15.47 11.41
N HIS A 73 -5.34 15.29 12.39
CA HIS A 73 -6.65 14.69 12.14
C HIS A 73 -7.62 15.60 11.38
N ALA A 74 -7.58 16.89 11.66
CA ALA A 74 -8.36 17.87 10.90
C ALA A 74 -7.90 17.95 9.45
N GLU A 75 -6.58 18.00 9.23
CA GLU A 75 -6.00 18.07 7.91
C GLU A 75 -6.23 16.76 7.12
N ALA A 76 -6.15 15.59 7.78
CA ALA A 76 -6.45 14.31 7.16
C ALA A 76 -7.87 14.24 6.56
N ALA A 77 -8.85 14.88 7.21
CA ALA A 77 -10.21 14.99 6.65
C ALA A 77 -10.27 15.93 5.44
N GLN A 78 -9.41 16.94 5.37
CA GLN A 78 -9.29 17.80 4.17
C GLN A 78 -8.62 17.03 3.03
N VAL A 79 -7.56 16.27 3.32
CA VAL A 79 -6.86 15.41 2.36
C VAL A 79 -7.82 14.41 1.74
N GLU A 80 -8.66 13.75 2.52
CA GLU A 80 -9.66 12.81 2.03
C GLU A 80 -10.63 13.47 1.05
N ARG A 81 -11.12 14.69 1.38
CA ARG A 81 -11.97 15.47 0.47
C ARG A 81 -11.23 15.88 -0.80
N TRP A 82 -10.00 16.34 -0.68
CA TRP A 82 -9.16 16.71 -1.82
C TRP A 82 -8.91 15.52 -2.74
N GLN A 83 -8.48 14.38 -2.20
CA GLN A 83 -8.29 13.15 -2.98
C GLN A 83 -9.57 12.66 -3.67
N SER A 84 -10.72 12.94 -3.06
CA SER A 84 -12.01 12.51 -3.60
C SER A 84 -12.55 13.43 -4.70
N ASN A 85 -12.28 14.73 -4.64
CA ASN A 85 -13.00 15.72 -5.43
C ASN A 85 -12.10 16.59 -6.31
N ALA A 86 -10.82 16.78 -5.95
CA ALA A 86 -9.93 17.66 -6.70
C ALA A 86 -9.29 16.94 -7.89
N LEU A 87 -9.28 17.60 -9.04
CA LEU A 87 -8.65 17.07 -10.27
C LEU A 87 -7.13 16.93 -10.10
N GLU A 88 -6.52 17.83 -9.38
CA GLU A 88 -5.10 17.89 -9.10
C GLU A 88 -4.61 16.64 -8.35
N ALA A 89 -5.46 16.05 -7.50
CA ALA A 89 -5.15 14.84 -6.73
C ALA A 89 -4.80 13.62 -7.62
N SER A 90 -5.26 13.60 -8.86
CA SER A 90 -4.99 12.52 -9.81
C SER A 90 -4.24 13.00 -11.08
N ALA A 91 -3.99 14.30 -11.21
CA ALA A 91 -3.50 14.90 -12.44
C ALA A 91 -2.17 14.29 -12.88
N GLU A 92 -1.19 14.16 -11.98
CA GLU A 92 0.12 13.60 -12.29
C GLU A 92 0.01 12.13 -12.70
N TYR A 93 -0.77 11.32 -11.96
CA TYR A 93 -1.01 9.93 -12.32
C TYR A 93 -1.67 9.81 -13.70
N ARG A 94 -2.66 10.65 -14.01
CA ARG A 94 -3.38 10.62 -15.29
C ARG A 94 -2.48 11.01 -16.47
N LYS A 95 -1.58 11.97 -16.27
CA LYS A 95 -0.64 12.49 -17.26
C LYS A 95 0.52 11.53 -17.55
N THR A 96 0.96 10.78 -16.52
CA THR A 96 2.08 9.85 -16.64
C THR A 96 1.72 8.69 -17.57
N SER A 97 2.63 8.33 -18.47
CA SER A 97 2.54 7.12 -19.32
C SER A 97 3.09 5.90 -18.58
N GLY A 98 2.83 4.71 -19.08
CA GLY A 98 3.36 3.45 -18.54
C GLY A 98 2.28 2.38 -18.35
N GLU A 99 2.74 1.17 -18.04
CA GLU A 99 1.87 0.05 -17.69
C GLU A 99 1.19 0.32 -16.34
N ILE A 100 -0.07 -0.04 -16.26
CA ILE A 100 -0.87 0.15 -15.04
C ILE A 100 -0.75 -1.11 -14.19
N GLU A 101 -0.26 -0.94 -12.99
CA GLU A 101 -0.13 -2.01 -12.01
C GLU A 101 -1.05 -1.74 -10.83
N PHE A 102 -1.66 -2.79 -10.30
CA PHE A 102 -2.42 -2.76 -9.05
C PHE A 102 -1.92 -3.82 -8.09
N PHE A 103 -1.64 -3.38 -6.87
CA PHE A 103 -1.21 -4.24 -5.78
C PHE A 103 -2.16 -4.07 -4.61
N THR A 104 -2.45 -5.15 -3.91
CA THR A 104 -3.21 -5.10 -2.66
C THR A 104 -2.68 -6.13 -1.68
N ASP A 105 -2.64 -5.71 -0.41
CA ASP A 105 -2.18 -6.52 0.71
C ASP A 105 -2.75 -5.95 2.01
N GLY A 106 -2.53 -6.61 3.12
CA GLY A 106 -2.95 -6.18 4.44
C GLY A 106 -1.82 -6.17 5.46
N THR A 107 -1.93 -5.30 6.45
CA THR A 107 -1.01 -5.29 7.57
C THR A 107 -1.73 -4.98 8.86
N PHE A 108 -1.36 -5.65 9.97
CA PHE A 108 -2.03 -5.44 11.24
C PHE A 108 -1.57 -4.16 11.93
N VAL A 109 -2.53 -3.39 12.44
CA VAL A 109 -2.34 -2.18 13.24
C VAL A 109 -2.97 -2.40 14.62
N ASN A 110 -2.28 -2.02 15.68
CA ASN A 110 -2.79 -2.11 17.04
C ASN A 110 -3.83 -1.01 17.29
N THR A 111 -5.07 -1.40 17.54
CA THR A 111 -6.18 -0.48 17.80
C THR A 111 -6.66 -0.59 19.24
N MET A 112 -7.58 0.29 19.64
CA MET A 112 -8.24 0.20 20.96
C MET A 112 -9.06 -1.09 21.07
N ASP A 113 -9.49 -1.67 19.95
CA ASP A 113 -10.27 -2.90 19.84
C ASP A 113 -9.40 -4.11 19.45
N GLY A 114 -8.11 -4.10 19.80
CA GLY A 114 -7.12 -5.12 19.45
C GLY A 114 -6.49 -4.92 18.07
N TRP A 115 -5.75 -5.93 17.64
CA TRP A 115 -5.10 -5.92 16.34
C TRP A 115 -6.12 -6.03 15.21
N LYS A 116 -6.11 -5.06 14.29
CA LYS A 116 -7.00 -5.01 13.13
C LYS A 116 -6.18 -4.92 11.86
N GLU A 117 -6.62 -5.63 10.84
CA GLU A 117 -6.01 -5.57 9.53
C GLU A 117 -6.35 -4.25 8.84
N MET A 118 -5.33 -3.51 8.46
CA MET A 118 -5.43 -2.37 7.55
C MET A 118 -5.08 -2.84 6.15
N ARG A 119 -6.07 -2.82 5.26
CA ARG A 119 -5.91 -3.17 3.86
C ARG A 119 -5.34 -2.01 3.08
N ILE A 120 -4.48 -2.31 2.14
CA ILE A 120 -3.72 -1.34 1.36
C ILE A 120 -3.92 -1.63 -0.12
N GLY A 121 -4.20 -0.60 -0.91
CA GLY A 121 -4.22 -0.65 -2.37
C GLY A 121 -3.20 0.34 -2.94
N VAL A 122 -2.46 -0.10 -3.94
CA VAL A 122 -1.46 0.71 -4.65
C VAL A 122 -1.72 0.59 -6.14
N PHE A 123 -2.08 1.70 -6.78
CA PHE A 123 -1.98 1.82 -8.23
C PHE A 123 -0.66 2.47 -8.57
N SER A 124 0.10 1.88 -9.49
CA SER A 124 1.33 2.46 -9.99
C SER A 124 1.40 2.47 -11.51
N LYS A 125 2.29 3.29 -12.03
CA LYS A 125 2.69 3.28 -13.43
C LYS A 125 4.20 3.21 -13.53
N ARG A 126 4.68 2.32 -14.40
CA ARG A 126 6.08 2.23 -14.80
C ARG A 126 6.21 1.76 -16.24
N LYS A 127 7.36 1.95 -16.83
CA LYS A 127 7.72 1.33 -18.10
C LYS A 127 7.93 -0.17 -17.89
N LEU A 128 7.75 -0.95 -18.96
CA LEU A 128 8.17 -2.37 -18.94
C LEU A 128 9.67 -2.45 -18.64
N GLY A 129 10.04 -3.46 -17.88
CA GLY A 129 11.43 -3.77 -17.63
C GLY A 129 12.06 -4.50 -18.82
N GLU A 130 13.34 -4.80 -18.69
CA GLU A 130 14.03 -5.67 -19.66
C GLU A 130 13.46 -7.10 -19.58
N SER A 131 13.44 -7.76 -20.74
CA SER A 131 13.12 -9.16 -20.84
C SER A 131 14.12 -9.98 -20.02
N ALA A 132 13.63 -10.93 -19.25
CA ALA A 132 14.45 -11.80 -18.40
C ALA A 132 13.95 -13.25 -18.45
N THR A 133 14.85 -14.18 -18.20
CA THR A 133 14.55 -15.61 -18.05
C THR A 133 14.33 -15.94 -16.56
N PRO A 134 13.70 -17.08 -16.23
CA PRO A 134 13.48 -17.52 -14.85
C PRO A 134 14.73 -17.53 -13.97
N ASP A 135 15.89 -17.90 -14.49
CA ASP A 135 17.17 -17.91 -13.78
C ASP A 135 17.75 -16.52 -13.51
N GLN A 136 17.34 -15.52 -14.30
CA GLN A 136 17.76 -14.11 -14.15
C GLN A 136 16.86 -13.30 -13.21
N TRP A 137 15.72 -13.83 -12.79
CA TRP A 137 14.70 -13.03 -12.08
C TRP A 137 15.20 -12.34 -10.82
N SER A 138 16.08 -12.98 -10.04
CA SER A 138 16.62 -12.44 -8.79
C SER A 138 17.60 -11.28 -8.99
N GLN A 139 18.19 -11.16 -10.17
CA GLN A 139 19.13 -10.10 -10.55
C GLN A 139 18.45 -8.98 -11.32
N ARG A 140 17.20 -9.19 -11.71
CA ARG A 140 16.43 -8.26 -12.53
C ARG A 140 16.10 -7.00 -11.74
N THR A 141 16.34 -5.85 -12.35
CA THR A 141 15.91 -4.56 -11.85
C THR A 141 14.75 -4.03 -12.69
N LEU A 142 13.63 -3.74 -12.04
CA LEU A 142 12.50 -3.09 -12.68
C LEU A 142 12.75 -1.58 -12.80
N PRO A 143 12.25 -0.91 -13.86
CA PRO A 143 12.26 0.53 -13.96
C PRO A 143 11.60 1.18 -12.73
N PRO A 144 11.98 2.41 -12.39
CA PRO A 144 11.38 3.13 -11.27
C PRO A 144 9.88 3.36 -11.51
N ILE A 145 9.13 3.48 -10.42
CA ILE A 145 7.74 3.93 -10.47
C ILE A 145 7.72 5.40 -10.87
N GLU A 146 7.02 5.73 -11.94
CA GLU A 146 6.87 7.09 -12.44
C GLU A 146 5.69 7.83 -11.80
N ALA A 147 4.61 7.10 -11.45
CA ALA A 147 3.50 7.64 -10.69
C ALA A 147 2.86 6.55 -9.82
N ARG A 148 2.40 6.93 -8.63
CA ARG A 148 1.64 6.04 -7.74
C ARG A 148 0.49 6.75 -7.08
N HIS A 149 -0.55 6.00 -6.79
CA HIS A 149 -1.66 6.40 -5.93
C HIS A 149 -1.91 5.29 -4.92
N VAL A 150 -2.08 5.68 -3.66
CA VAL A 150 -2.21 4.72 -2.56
C VAL A 150 -3.41 5.06 -1.69
N PHE A 151 -4.06 4.04 -1.18
CA PHE A 151 -5.17 4.16 -0.24
C PHE A 151 -5.16 2.97 0.73
N ALA A 152 -5.61 3.20 1.95
CA ALA A 152 -5.67 2.17 2.98
C ALA A 152 -6.84 2.42 3.93
N ALA A 153 -7.40 1.34 4.46
CA ALA A 153 -8.41 1.41 5.49
C ALA A 153 -8.48 0.13 6.33
N ILE A 154 -8.86 0.31 7.60
CA ILE A 154 -9.32 -0.77 8.47
C ILE A 154 -10.82 -0.89 8.25
N GLU A 155 -11.24 -1.82 7.41
CA GLU A 155 -12.64 -2.09 7.06
C GLU A 155 -12.77 -3.52 6.54
N SER A 156 -13.99 -3.97 6.24
CA SER A 156 -14.20 -5.30 5.65
C SER A 156 -13.57 -5.42 4.25
N ALA A 157 -13.26 -6.65 3.82
CA ALA A 157 -12.73 -6.91 2.49
C ALA A 157 -13.66 -6.36 1.38
N ASP A 158 -14.96 -6.53 1.55
CA ASP A 158 -15.95 -6.04 0.57
C ASP A 158 -16.02 -4.52 0.50
N ALA A 159 -16.00 -3.82 1.63
CA ALA A 159 -15.99 -2.37 1.68
C ALA A 159 -14.71 -1.82 1.05
N PHE A 160 -13.56 -2.44 1.34
CA PHE A 160 -12.29 -2.04 0.76
C PHE A 160 -12.24 -2.28 -0.76
N ALA A 161 -12.69 -3.46 -1.22
CA ALA A 161 -12.73 -3.77 -2.64
C ALA A 161 -13.67 -2.84 -3.42
N ALA A 162 -14.79 -2.41 -2.83
CA ALA A 162 -15.70 -1.46 -3.46
C ALA A 162 -15.05 -0.09 -3.76
N ARG A 163 -13.94 0.26 -3.10
CA ARG A 163 -13.16 1.46 -3.40
C ARG A 163 -12.34 1.34 -4.69
N TRP A 164 -11.94 0.14 -5.09
CA TRP A 164 -11.01 -0.06 -6.21
C TRP A 164 -11.49 0.55 -7.52
N PRO A 165 -12.73 0.25 -8.01
CA PRO A 165 -13.22 0.85 -9.25
C PRO A 165 -13.41 2.37 -9.13
N LEU A 166 -13.76 2.89 -7.95
CA LEU A 166 -13.91 4.33 -7.71
C LEU A 166 -12.55 5.04 -7.82
N VAL A 167 -11.51 4.49 -7.18
CA VAL A 167 -10.15 5.02 -7.27
C VAL A 167 -9.64 4.91 -8.71
N ALA A 168 -9.78 3.75 -9.36
CA ALA A 168 -9.38 3.55 -10.75
C ALA A 168 -10.03 4.57 -11.69
N SER A 169 -11.33 4.83 -11.54
CA SER A 169 -12.05 5.84 -12.32
C SER A 169 -11.47 7.24 -12.15
N ARG A 170 -11.17 7.65 -10.91
CA ARG A 170 -10.52 8.94 -10.62
C ARG A 170 -9.13 9.06 -11.25
N LEU A 171 -8.38 7.96 -11.28
CA LEU A 171 -7.08 7.89 -11.93
C LEU A 171 -7.17 7.84 -13.47
N GLY A 172 -8.37 7.86 -14.03
CA GLY A 172 -8.59 7.77 -15.47
C GLY A 172 -8.34 6.38 -16.06
N ILE A 173 -8.34 5.36 -15.20
CA ILE A 173 -8.21 3.96 -15.61
C ILE A 173 -9.60 3.48 -16.05
N ARG A 174 -9.74 3.20 -17.35
CA ARG A 174 -10.97 2.67 -17.93
C ARG A 174 -10.97 1.15 -17.83
N GLY A 175 -12.14 0.55 -17.64
CA GLY A 175 -12.29 -0.92 -17.48
C GLY A 175 -11.80 -1.76 -18.66
N SER A 176 -11.65 -1.16 -19.85
CA SER A 176 -11.09 -1.81 -21.03
C SER A 176 -9.55 -1.78 -21.10
N ARG A 177 -8.88 -1.04 -20.21
CA ARG A 177 -7.43 -1.04 -20.16
C ARG A 177 -6.91 -2.27 -19.43
N ARG A 178 -5.82 -2.82 -19.94
CA ARG A 178 -5.04 -3.85 -19.24
C ARG A 178 -4.51 -3.28 -17.94
N ILE A 179 -4.71 -4.01 -16.85
CA ILE A 179 -4.16 -3.73 -15.53
C ILE A 179 -3.39 -4.98 -15.11
N ASP A 180 -2.14 -4.82 -14.75
CA ASP A 180 -1.35 -5.88 -14.14
C ASP A 180 -1.65 -5.93 -12.64
N VAL A 181 -2.30 -6.99 -12.19
CA VAL A 181 -2.62 -7.19 -10.77
C VAL A 181 -1.65 -8.19 -10.17
N VAL A 182 -0.97 -7.79 -9.10
CA VAL A 182 -0.11 -8.69 -8.31
C VAL A 182 -0.60 -8.68 -6.87
N ALA A 183 -1.00 -9.83 -6.36
CA ALA A 183 -1.50 -9.98 -5.00
C ALA A 183 -1.24 -11.40 -4.47
N ASP A 184 -1.50 -11.61 -3.19
CA ASP A 184 -1.45 -12.90 -2.55
C ASP A 184 -2.54 -13.88 -3.06
N GLY A 185 -2.59 -15.10 -2.51
CA GLY A 185 -3.54 -16.13 -2.89
C GLY A 185 -4.96 -15.95 -2.36
N ALA A 186 -5.29 -14.87 -1.68
CA ALA A 186 -6.59 -14.68 -1.06
C ALA A 186 -7.72 -14.63 -2.11
N ARG A 187 -8.63 -15.59 -2.02
CA ARG A 187 -9.71 -15.79 -3.00
C ARG A 187 -10.54 -14.53 -3.23
N TRP A 188 -10.88 -13.80 -2.18
CA TRP A 188 -11.71 -12.60 -2.29
C TRP A 188 -11.10 -11.52 -3.21
N ILE A 189 -9.75 -11.40 -3.23
CA ILE A 189 -9.05 -10.46 -4.11
C ILE A 189 -9.34 -10.80 -5.57
N TRP A 190 -9.12 -12.06 -5.92
CA TRP A 190 -9.25 -12.53 -7.29
C TRP A 190 -10.69 -12.55 -7.80
N ASP A 191 -11.65 -12.85 -6.93
CA ASP A 191 -13.09 -12.75 -7.24
C ASP A 191 -13.46 -11.29 -7.57
N ARG A 192 -12.93 -10.31 -6.82
CA ARG A 192 -13.17 -8.89 -7.08
C ARG A 192 -12.41 -8.36 -8.29
N VAL A 193 -11.18 -8.79 -8.51
CA VAL A 193 -10.41 -8.45 -9.73
C VAL A 193 -11.17 -8.92 -10.97
N SER A 194 -11.63 -10.16 -10.99
CA SER A 194 -12.41 -10.70 -12.13
C SER A 194 -13.72 -9.95 -12.36
N THR A 195 -14.37 -9.48 -11.30
CA THR A 195 -15.62 -8.73 -11.39
C THR A 195 -15.39 -7.29 -11.90
N TYR A 196 -14.40 -6.59 -11.36
CA TYR A 196 -14.21 -5.18 -11.66
C TYR A 196 -13.38 -4.94 -12.92
N TRP A 197 -12.45 -5.84 -13.20
CA TRP A 197 -11.51 -5.72 -14.32
C TRP A 197 -11.32 -7.05 -15.05
N PRO A 198 -12.32 -7.48 -15.84
CA PRO A 198 -12.25 -8.77 -16.55
C PRO A 198 -11.10 -8.86 -17.56
N ALA A 199 -10.55 -7.72 -17.99
CA ALA A 199 -9.37 -7.63 -18.86
C ALA A 199 -8.05 -7.54 -18.08
N ALA A 200 -8.07 -7.61 -16.75
CA ALA A 200 -6.86 -7.58 -15.94
C ALA A 200 -6.04 -8.86 -16.11
N GLU A 201 -4.73 -8.70 -16.10
CA GLU A 201 -3.80 -9.81 -16.04
C GLU A 201 -3.26 -9.97 -14.62
N GLY A 202 -3.58 -11.10 -14.01
CA GLY A 202 -3.19 -11.41 -12.65
C GLY A 202 -1.88 -12.19 -12.58
N ALA A 203 -1.04 -11.86 -11.60
CA ALA A 203 0.05 -12.72 -11.13
C ALA A 203 -0.09 -12.95 -9.63
N LEU A 204 0.00 -14.21 -9.21
CA LEU A 204 0.19 -14.54 -7.80
C LEU A 204 1.54 -13.97 -7.38
N ASP A 205 1.59 -13.27 -6.25
CA ASP A 205 2.85 -12.73 -5.77
C ASP A 205 3.88 -13.84 -5.56
N ILE A 206 5.01 -13.75 -6.26
CA ILE A 206 6.06 -14.75 -6.21
C ILE A 206 6.64 -14.90 -4.79
N TYR A 207 6.73 -13.82 -4.01
CA TYR A 207 7.28 -13.88 -2.65
C TYR A 207 6.34 -14.65 -1.72
N HIS A 208 5.04 -14.41 -1.76
CA HIS A 208 4.05 -15.19 -1.02
C HIS A 208 3.99 -16.66 -1.49
N ALA A 209 4.09 -16.88 -2.78
CA ALA A 209 4.18 -18.23 -3.33
C ALA A 209 5.40 -18.99 -2.78
N LEU A 210 6.57 -18.32 -2.72
CA LEU A 210 7.80 -18.91 -2.18
C LEU A 210 7.77 -19.10 -0.67
N GLU A 211 7.01 -18.33 0.09
CA GLU A 211 6.77 -18.56 1.52
C GLU A 211 6.05 -19.90 1.76
N HIS A 212 5.02 -20.22 0.97
CA HIS A 212 4.34 -21.52 1.03
C HIS A 212 5.26 -22.67 0.62
N VAL A 213 6.08 -22.48 -0.42
CA VAL A 213 7.10 -23.45 -0.85
C VAL A 213 8.10 -23.70 0.28
N ALA A 214 8.61 -22.63 0.91
CA ALA A 214 9.59 -22.75 2.00
C ALA A 214 9.00 -23.44 3.24
N ALA A 215 7.75 -23.15 3.59
CA ALA A 215 7.05 -23.82 4.69
C ALA A 215 6.91 -25.34 4.43
N THR A 216 6.55 -25.72 3.20
CA THR A 216 6.47 -27.12 2.80
C THR A 216 7.85 -27.79 2.81
N ALA A 217 8.89 -27.16 2.28
CA ALA A 217 10.26 -27.69 2.31
C ALA A 217 10.71 -27.98 3.74
N LYS A 218 10.43 -27.07 4.67
CA LYS A 218 10.72 -27.22 6.10
C LYS A 218 9.95 -28.39 6.75
N ALA A 219 8.68 -28.55 6.41
CA ALA A 219 7.87 -29.68 6.90
C ALA A 219 8.39 -31.04 6.37
N LEU A 220 8.89 -31.07 5.13
CA LEU A 220 9.44 -32.29 4.50
C LEU A 220 10.78 -32.68 5.09
N HIS A 221 11.70 -31.75 5.27
CA HIS A 221 13.12 -32.03 5.49
C HIS A 221 13.69 -31.46 6.80
N GLY A 222 12.90 -30.68 7.54
CA GLY A 222 13.34 -29.98 8.76
C GLY A 222 13.91 -28.59 8.47
N ASP A 223 14.05 -27.81 9.52
CA ASP A 223 14.51 -26.42 9.41
C ASP A 223 16.02 -26.34 9.20
N GLY A 224 16.48 -25.53 8.26
CA GLY A 224 17.89 -25.23 8.03
C GLY A 224 18.73 -26.37 7.44
N THR A 225 18.10 -27.47 6.97
CA THR A 225 18.84 -28.60 6.38
C THR A 225 19.25 -28.34 4.93
N PRO A 226 20.33 -28.98 4.42
CA PRO A 226 20.69 -28.91 3.01
C PRO A 226 19.56 -29.43 2.09
N GLU A 227 18.81 -30.45 2.56
CA GLU A 227 17.67 -31.02 1.86
C GLU A 227 16.55 -30.02 1.68
N THR A 228 16.21 -29.29 2.73
CA THR A 228 15.22 -28.16 2.70
C THR A 228 15.64 -27.13 1.67
N LYS A 229 16.91 -26.73 1.66
CA LYS A 229 17.42 -25.76 0.68
C LYS A 229 17.30 -26.29 -0.75
N ARG A 230 17.74 -27.53 -1.01
CA ARG A 230 17.68 -28.15 -2.35
C ARG A 230 16.24 -28.25 -2.86
N TRP A 231 15.32 -28.72 -2.02
CA TRP A 231 13.92 -28.85 -2.42
C TRP A 231 13.28 -27.49 -2.70
N ASN A 232 13.56 -26.50 -1.85
CA ASN A 232 13.07 -25.13 -2.02
C ASN A 232 13.60 -24.50 -3.32
N ASP A 233 14.87 -24.65 -3.64
CA ASP A 233 15.47 -24.15 -4.87
C ASP A 233 14.84 -24.83 -6.11
N ARG A 234 14.64 -26.15 -6.09
CA ARG A 234 13.95 -26.90 -7.16
C ARG A 234 12.50 -26.42 -7.34
N ALA A 235 11.78 -26.22 -6.24
CA ALA A 235 10.38 -25.76 -6.29
C ALA A 235 10.28 -24.35 -6.86
N ARG A 236 11.17 -23.44 -6.43
CA ARG A 236 11.27 -22.09 -6.99
C ARG A 236 11.52 -22.11 -8.48
N ASP A 237 12.52 -22.87 -8.92
CA ASP A 237 12.92 -22.94 -10.33
C ASP A 237 11.82 -23.55 -11.19
N ALA A 238 11.15 -24.62 -10.72
CA ALA A 238 10.01 -25.23 -11.38
C ALA A 238 8.80 -24.27 -11.47
N LEU A 239 8.53 -23.52 -10.39
CA LEU A 239 7.45 -22.53 -10.36
C LEU A 239 7.72 -21.37 -11.34
N LEU A 240 8.93 -20.86 -11.38
CA LEU A 240 9.31 -19.76 -12.26
C LEU A 240 9.32 -20.15 -13.74
N ALA A 241 9.77 -21.36 -14.05
CA ALA A 241 9.88 -21.83 -15.44
C ALA A 241 8.54 -22.32 -15.99
N ASP A 242 7.81 -23.14 -15.24
CA ASP A 242 6.67 -23.90 -15.73
C ASP A 242 5.35 -23.57 -15.01
N GLY A 243 5.39 -22.67 -14.00
CA GLY A 243 4.19 -22.32 -13.23
C GLY A 243 3.58 -23.52 -12.48
N TYR A 244 2.23 -23.68 -12.56
CA TYR A 244 1.53 -24.76 -11.87
C TYR A 244 2.00 -26.17 -12.31
N PRO A 245 2.15 -26.49 -13.60
CA PRO A 245 2.67 -27.80 -14.02
C PRO A 245 4.01 -28.16 -13.42
N GLY A 246 4.90 -27.19 -13.21
CA GLY A 246 6.19 -27.41 -12.57
C GLY A 246 6.07 -27.83 -11.11
N ILE A 247 5.23 -27.13 -10.36
CA ILE A 247 4.95 -27.46 -8.95
C ILE A 247 4.20 -28.79 -8.82
N GLU A 248 3.21 -29.03 -9.68
CA GLU A 248 2.46 -30.29 -9.69
C GLU A 248 3.36 -31.50 -9.90
N ARG A 249 4.28 -31.44 -10.87
CA ARG A 249 5.32 -32.49 -11.06
C ARG A 249 6.17 -32.68 -9.83
N LEU A 250 6.67 -31.61 -9.22
CA LEU A 250 7.51 -31.72 -8.03
C LEU A 250 6.77 -32.33 -6.84
N ILE A 251 5.49 -31.98 -6.65
CA ILE A 251 4.63 -32.58 -5.62
C ILE A 251 4.49 -34.09 -5.89
N ALA A 252 4.17 -34.50 -7.13
CA ALA A 252 4.03 -35.90 -7.51
C ALA A 252 5.29 -36.70 -7.28
N GLU A 253 6.46 -36.14 -7.61
CA GLU A 253 7.77 -36.78 -7.34
C GLU A 253 8.10 -36.91 -5.85
N THR A 254 7.60 -35.95 -5.03
CA THR A 254 7.88 -35.91 -3.59
C THR A 254 6.91 -36.80 -2.80
N GLN A 255 5.68 -36.97 -3.27
CA GLN A 255 4.61 -37.71 -2.59
C GLN A 255 5.03 -39.12 -2.13
N PRO A 256 5.74 -39.96 -2.95
CA PRO A 256 6.13 -41.31 -2.54
C PRO A 256 7.12 -41.36 -1.37
N ILE A 257 7.93 -40.32 -1.20
CA ILE A 257 8.94 -40.24 -0.14
C ILE A 257 8.44 -39.52 1.12
N ALA A 258 7.23 -38.95 1.08
CA ALA A 258 6.57 -38.30 2.21
C ALA A 258 5.91 -39.31 3.14
N VAL A 259 6.72 -39.95 4.01
CA VAL A 259 6.29 -41.08 4.86
C VAL A 259 5.45 -40.62 6.07
N ARG A 260 5.67 -39.41 6.59
CA ARG A 260 4.97 -38.88 7.76
C ARG A 260 3.66 -38.22 7.35
N ALA A 261 2.61 -38.32 8.20
CA ALA A 261 1.34 -37.69 7.93
C ALA A 261 1.47 -36.16 7.72
N GLY A 262 2.25 -35.46 8.54
CA GLY A 262 2.48 -34.01 8.42
C GLY A 262 3.15 -33.61 7.08
N GLN A 263 4.05 -34.45 6.54
CA GLN A 263 4.67 -34.21 5.24
C GLN A 263 3.64 -34.27 4.11
N ARG A 264 2.77 -35.30 4.13
CA ARG A 264 1.69 -35.46 3.14
C ARG A 264 0.68 -34.32 3.24
N THR A 265 0.33 -33.89 4.46
CA THR A 265 -0.55 -32.75 4.67
C THR A 265 0.04 -31.48 4.05
N SER A 266 1.32 -31.18 4.32
CA SER A 266 1.98 -29.97 3.76
C SER A 266 2.06 -29.99 2.23
N LEU A 267 2.28 -31.14 1.60
CA LEU A 267 2.23 -31.26 0.12
C LEU A 267 0.81 -31.02 -0.42
N SER A 268 -0.21 -31.58 0.24
CA SER A 268 -1.61 -31.34 -0.13
C SER A 268 -2.03 -29.88 0.04
N GLU A 269 -1.61 -29.24 1.13
CA GLU A 269 -1.86 -27.80 1.37
C GLU A 269 -1.20 -26.93 0.30
N LEU A 270 0.02 -27.26 -0.11
CA LEU A 270 0.71 -26.55 -1.18
C LEU A 270 -0.03 -26.68 -2.52
N GLU A 271 -0.49 -27.90 -2.85
CA GLU A 271 -1.28 -28.14 -4.05
C GLU A 271 -2.61 -27.36 -4.03
N VAL A 272 -3.33 -27.41 -2.90
CA VAL A 272 -4.58 -26.66 -2.70
C VAL A 272 -4.35 -25.16 -2.84
N TYR A 273 -3.22 -24.64 -2.37
CA TYR A 273 -2.87 -23.24 -2.50
C TYR A 273 -2.66 -22.81 -3.96
N PHE A 274 -1.91 -23.58 -4.76
CA PHE A 274 -1.59 -23.22 -6.13
C PHE A 274 -2.70 -23.52 -7.14
N ARG A 275 -3.49 -24.57 -6.93
CA ARG A 275 -4.49 -25.05 -7.89
C ARG A 275 -5.50 -23.96 -8.37
N PRO A 276 -6.02 -23.05 -7.54
CA PRO A 276 -6.92 -21.99 -7.99
C PRO A 276 -6.25 -20.93 -8.88
N HIS A 277 -4.91 -20.88 -8.88
CA HIS A 277 -4.12 -19.90 -9.61
C HIS A 277 -3.49 -20.43 -10.89
N GLN A 278 -3.74 -21.71 -11.22
CA GLN A 278 -3.23 -22.35 -12.44
C GLN A 278 -3.60 -21.54 -13.70
N ALA A 279 -2.87 -21.77 -14.75
CA ALA A 279 -2.95 -21.19 -16.08
C ALA A 279 -2.39 -19.76 -16.18
N ARG A 280 -3.04 -18.72 -15.69
CA ARG A 280 -2.61 -17.35 -15.98
C ARG A 280 -1.83 -16.68 -14.86
N ARG A 281 -2.18 -16.96 -13.60
CA ARG A 281 -1.57 -16.25 -12.46
C ARG A 281 -0.19 -16.76 -12.08
N LEU A 282 0.22 -17.89 -12.60
CA LEU A 282 1.53 -18.52 -12.40
C LEU A 282 2.39 -18.53 -13.69
N ALA A 283 2.02 -17.78 -14.72
CA ALA A 283 2.77 -17.64 -15.96
C ALA A 283 3.98 -16.71 -15.78
N TYR A 284 4.85 -17.03 -14.82
CA TYR A 284 5.97 -16.14 -14.47
C TYR A 284 7.00 -16.02 -15.58
N ALA A 285 7.33 -17.12 -16.29
CA ALA A 285 8.28 -17.08 -17.40
C ALA A 285 7.84 -16.12 -18.50
N GLU A 286 6.55 -16.13 -18.88
CA GLU A 286 6.00 -15.23 -19.87
C GLU A 286 6.06 -13.76 -19.40
N ARG A 287 5.69 -13.51 -18.14
CA ARG A 287 5.73 -12.16 -17.57
C ARG A 287 7.15 -11.62 -17.45
N LEU A 288 8.12 -12.47 -17.12
CA LEU A 288 9.54 -12.10 -17.10
C LEU A 288 10.05 -11.77 -18.51
N ALA A 289 9.70 -12.58 -19.50
CA ALA A 289 10.05 -12.33 -20.89
C ALA A 289 9.44 -11.02 -21.44
N GLU A 290 8.23 -10.65 -20.99
CA GLU A 290 7.56 -9.40 -21.32
C GLU A 290 8.05 -8.18 -20.49
N GLY A 291 8.98 -8.35 -19.58
CA GLY A 291 9.44 -7.26 -18.73
C GLY A 291 8.48 -6.88 -17.61
N ARG A 292 7.47 -7.69 -17.28
CA ARG A 292 6.40 -7.38 -16.32
C ARG A 292 6.77 -7.75 -14.88
N VAL A 293 6.07 -7.14 -13.96
CA VAL A 293 6.18 -7.42 -12.51
C VAL A 293 5.58 -8.79 -12.17
N ILE A 294 6.24 -9.51 -11.26
CA ILE A 294 5.77 -10.79 -10.71
C ILE A 294 5.71 -10.82 -9.18
N GLY A 295 6.15 -9.74 -8.53
CA GLY A 295 6.19 -9.65 -7.07
C GLY A 295 5.57 -8.35 -6.56
N SER A 296 5.02 -8.39 -5.36
CA SER A 296 4.27 -7.31 -4.72
C SER A 296 5.13 -6.30 -3.95
N GLY A 297 6.42 -6.18 -4.24
CA GLY A 297 7.35 -5.30 -3.51
C GLY A 297 6.86 -3.86 -3.32
N GLN A 298 5.93 -3.37 -4.17
CA GLN A 298 5.32 -2.04 -4.01
C GLN A 298 4.38 -1.97 -2.82
N VAL A 299 3.49 -2.94 -2.63
CA VAL A 299 2.58 -2.94 -1.51
C VAL A 299 3.28 -3.38 -0.22
N GLU A 300 4.26 -4.27 -0.30
CA GLU A 300 5.12 -4.60 0.83
C GLU A 300 5.88 -3.36 1.33
N GLY A 301 6.47 -2.59 0.41
CA GLY A 301 7.07 -1.30 0.70
C GLY A 301 6.06 -0.32 1.33
N ALA A 302 4.82 -0.30 0.88
CA ALA A 302 3.74 0.50 1.47
C ALA A 302 3.42 0.03 2.90
N CYS A 303 3.31 -1.28 3.13
CA CYS A 303 3.10 -1.85 4.46
C CYS A 303 4.22 -1.45 5.44
N LYS A 304 5.48 -1.50 5.01
CA LYS A 304 6.65 -1.19 5.85
C LYS A 304 6.87 0.32 6.02
N HIS A 305 6.97 1.04 4.90
CA HIS A 305 7.47 2.42 4.88
C HIS A 305 6.37 3.48 5.03
N TRP A 306 5.14 3.15 4.73
CA TRP A 306 4.01 4.05 4.93
C TRP A 306 3.27 3.73 6.24
N ILE A 307 2.64 2.55 6.32
CA ILE A 307 1.83 2.20 7.50
C ILE A 307 2.72 1.87 8.70
N GLY A 308 3.74 1.03 8.51
CA GLY A 308 4.60 0.54 9.58
C GLY A 308 5.33 1.66 10.31
N ARG A 309 5.97 2.58 9.59
CA ARG A 309 6.76 3.67 10.19
C ARG A 309 5.94 4.60 11.08
N ARG A 310 4.67 4.81 10.78
CA ARG A 310 3.84 5.75 11.54
C ARG A 310 2.85 5.08 12.47
N LEU A 311 2.17 4.04 12.03
CA LEU A 311 1.07 3.45 12.80
C LEU A 311 1.49 2.28 13.70
N LYS A 312 2.66 1.66 13.43
CA LYS A 312 3.17 0.53 14.22
C LYS A 312 4.32 0.90 15.18
N GLN A 313 4.44 2.17 15.55
CA GLN A 313 5.45 2.59 16.53
C GLN A 313 5.17 1.93 17.89
N THR A 314 6.25 1.63 18.63
CA THR A 314 6.17 0.99 19.95
C THR A 314 5.17 1.71 20.87
N GLY A 315 4.22 0.97 21.40
CA GLY A 315 3.16 1.49 22.29
C GLY A 315 2.02 2.23 21.58
N ALA A 316 2.05 2.35 20.25
CA ALA A 316 0.96 2.99 19.51
C ALA A 316 -0.32 2.15 19.59
N ARG A 317 -1.42 2.79 19.97
CA ARG A 317 -2.79 2.25 19.93
C ARG A 317 -3.72 3.28 19.33
N TRP A 318 -4.55 2.87 18.37
CA TRP A 318 -5.35 3.78 17.57
C TRP A 318 -6.85 3.52 17.70
N GLN A 319 -7.65 4.58 17.69
CA GLN A 319 -9.04 4.46 17.27
C GLN A 319 -9.07 4.21 15.76
N ILE A 320 -9.95 3.34 15.28
CA ILE A 320 -9.98 2.90 13.88
C ILE A 320 -10.10 4.08 12.91
N ASP A 321 -11.03 5.00 13.15
CA ASP A 321 -11.22 6.20 12.33
C ASP A 321 -9.97 7.09 12.27
N ARG A 322 -9.26 7.20 13.41
CA ARG A 322 -8.02 7.97 13.50
C ARG A 322 -6.84 7.29 12.83
N ALA A 323 -6.76 5.97 12.88
CA ALA A 323 -5.78 5.20 12.11
C ALA A 323 -5.99 5.41 10.60
N ASN A 324 -7.23 5.30 10.12
CA ASN A 324 -7.57 5.52 8.73
C ASN A 324 -7.22 6.95 8.27
N ARG A 325 -7.57 7.97 9.06
CA ARG A 325 -7.20 9.37 8.76
C ARG A 325 -5.69 9.57 8.72
N MET A 326 -4.95 9.04 9.68
CA MET A 326 -3.48 9.15 9.68
C MET A 326 -2.85 8.43 8.50
N ALA A 327 -3.36 7.26 8.12
CA ALA A 327 -2.92 6.57 6.90
C ALA A 327 -3.14 7.47 5.66
N GLY A 328 -4.31 8.08 5.51
CA GLY A 328 -4.61 9.02 4.42
C GLY A 328 -3.65 10.21 4.38
N LEU A 329 -3.38 10.85 5.52
CA LEU A 329 -2.42 11.96 5.60
C LEU A 329 -0.99 11.52 5.26
N CYS A 330 -0.56 10.37 5.72
CA CYS A 330 0.75 9.82 5.41
C CYS A 330 0.87 9.39 3.93
N ALA A 331 -0.25 9.05 3.28
CA ALA A 331 -0.32 8.70 1.86
C ALA A 331 0.23 9.82 0.96
N LEU A 332 -0.01 11.09 1.31
CA LEU A 332 0.51 12.24 0.56
C LEU A 332 2.03 12.20 0.40
N LYS A 333 2.75 11.77 1.46
CA LYS A 333 4.22 11.64 1.40
C LYS A 333 4.64 10.42 0.60
N TYR A 334 3.96 9.30 0.79
CA TYR A 334 4.32 8.06 0.12
C TYR A 334 3.99 8.08 -1.38
N ALA A 335 2.96 8.81 -1.78
CA ALA A 335 2.55 8.98 -3.17
C ALA A 335 3.14 10.24 -3.85
N ASP A 336 4.11 10.90 -3.21
CA ASP A 336 4.78 12.13 -3.70
C ASP A 336 3.81 13.31 -3.96
N GLN A 337 2.62 13.30 -3.30
CA GLN A 337 1.56 14.31 -3.45
C GLN A 337 1.63 15.44 -2.42
N TRP A 338 2.63 15.42 -1.53
CA TRP A 338 2.74 16.39 -0.43
C TRP A 338 2.76 17.84 -0.92
N GLN A 339 3.59 18.13 -1.91
CA GLN A 339 3.71 19.51 -2.44
C GLN A 339 2.44 19.93 -3.17
N THR A 340 1.87 19.05 -4.00
CA THR A 340 0.65 19.32 -4.76
C THR A 340 -0.50 19.70 -3.83
N TYR A 341 -0.72 18.90 -2.77
CA TYR A 341 -1.76 19.18 -1.78
C TYR A 341 -1.56 20.55 -1.11
N TRP A 342 -0.36 20.81 -0.57
CA TRP A 342 -0.12 22.05 0.18
C TRP A 342 -0.05 23.29 -0.69
N SER A 343 0.18 23.20 -1.99
CA SER A 343 0.08 24.34 -2.90
C SER A 343 -1.38 24.68 -3.25
N THR A 344 -2.31 23.74 -3.11
CA THR A 344 -3.74 23.98 -3.34
C THR A 344 -4.50 24.30 -2.04
N ALA A 345 -3.94 24.01 -0.88
CA ALA A 345 -4.52 24.26 0.43
C ALA A 345 -4.11 25.62 1.02
N ALA A 346 -3.28 26.39 0.29
CA ALA A 346 -2.76 27.70 0.71
C ALA A 346 -3.74 28.86 0.49
#